data_3adbfc5d50332a9fc18dfbf40b979f72
#
_entry.id   3adbfc5d50332a9fc18dfbf40b979f72
#
_cell.length_a   1.000
_cell.length_b   1.000
_cell.length_c   1.000
_cell.angle_alpha   90.00
_cell.angle_beta   90.00
_cell.angle_gamma   90.00
#
_symmetry.space_group_name_H-M   'P 1'
#
loop_
_entity.id
_entity.type
_entity.pdbx_description
1 polymer ?
#
loop_
_entity_poly.entity_id
_entity_poly.type
_entity_poly.pdbx_seq_one_letter_code
_entity_poly.pdbx_strand_id
1 'polypeptide(L)'
;MSGEAITLELLGARLMGLTADVRDLQHRVGTLETRFSALERRFSALENRFSGLEARMDAIEERMGRMEDRMGRLLSLVVRIAERQGVHE
;
A
#
# COMPACT_ATOMS: atom_id res chain seq x y z
N MET A 1 43.75 25.97 41.60
CA MET A 1 43.47 24.59 42.02
C MET A 1 41.99 24.32 42.09
N SER A 2 41.21 25.19 42.76
CA SER A 2 39.76 25.01 42.80
C SER A 2 39.10 25.17 41.44
N GLY A 3 39.69 25.97 40.53
CA GLY A 3 39.16 26.12 39.17
C GLY A 3 39.29 24.87 38.30
N GLU A 4 40.35 24.09 38.46
CA GLU A 4 40.54 22.84 37.73
C GLU A 4 39.57 21.75 38.20
N ALA A 5 39.31 21.67 39.50
CA ALA A 5 38.36 20.71 40.07
C ALA A 5 36.93 21.03 39.57
N ILE A 6 36.54 22.31 39.57
CA ILE A 6 35.25 22.75 39.04
C ILE A 6 35.13 22.42 37.53
N THR A 7 36.21 22.62 36.75
CA THR A 7 36.23 22.33 35.34
C THR A 7 36.09 20.84 35.07
N LEU A 8 36.76 19.99 35.87
CA LEU A 8 36.64 18.54 35.76
C LEU A 8 35.23 18.06 36.10
N GLU A 9 34.63 18.63 37.15
CA GLU A 9 33.24 18.36 37.53
C GLU A 9 32.26 18.73 36.42
N LEU A 10 32.47 19.91 35.83
CA LEU A 10 31.65 20.36 34.70
C LEU A 10 31.77 19.43 33.46
N LEU A 11 33.00 19.02 33.16
CA LEU A 11 33.26 18.09 32.06
C LEU A 11 32.58 16.74 32.34
N GLY A 12 32.70 16.24 33.57
CA GLY A 12 32.05 15.00 33.96
C GLY A 12 30.54 15.07 33.82
N ALA A 13 29.94 16.20 34.30
CA ALA A 13 28.51 16.42 34.16
C ALA A 13 28.05 16.49 32.71
N ARG A 14 28.83 17.17 31.87
CA ARG A 14 28.54 17.25 30.41
C ARG A 14 28.64 15.89 29.74
N LEU A 15 29.66 15.08 30.09
CA LEU A 15 29.80 13.72 29.57
C LEU A 15 28.61 12.84 29.97
N MET A 16 28.17 12.95 31.21
CA MET A 16 26.99 12.20 31.66
C MET A 16 25.73 12.64 30.92
N GLY A 17 25.57 13.94 30.70
CA GLY A 17 24.47 14.50 29.93
C GLY A 17 24.50 14.01 28.46
N LEU A 18 25.66 14.04 27.84
CA LEU A 18 25.84 13.54 26.47
C LEU A 18 25.55 12.05 26.38
N THR A 19 26.00 11.27 27.34
CA THR A 19 25.75 9.85 27.40
C THR A 19 24.24 9.56 27.49
N ALA A 20 23.53 10.32 28.33
CA ALA A 20 22.09 10.19 28.46
C ALA A 20 21.37 10.57 27.15
N ASP A 21 21.82 11.64 26.49
CA ASP A 21 21.26 12.08 25.21
C ASP A 21 21.48 11.03 24.12
N VAL A 22 22.66 10.44 24.06
CA VAL A 22 22.98 9.39 23.10
C VAL A 22 22.08 8.17 23.32
N ARG A 23 21.89 7.76 24.57
CA ARG A 23 20.98 6.66 24.89
C ARG A 23 19.55 6.94 24.49
N ASP A 24 19.09 8.16 24.73
CA ASP A 24 17.75 8.59 24.33
C ASP A 24 17.60 8.56 22.81
N LEU A 25 18.61 9.06 22.09
CA LEU A 25 18.63 9.03 20.62
C LEU A 25 18.65 7.61 20.10
N GLN A 26 19.43 6.72 20.68
CA GLN A 26 19.47 5.30 20.32
C GLN A 26 18.10 4.66 20.49
N HIS A 27 17.41 4.98 21.58
CA HIS A 27 16.07 4.48 21.84
C HIS A 27 15.09 4.99 20.80
N ARG A 28 15.15 6.27 20.47
CA ARG A 28 14.28 6.89 19.43
C ARG A 28 14.54 6.30 18.05
N VAL A 29 15.79 6.09 17.70
CA VAL A 29 16.17 5.46 16.43
C VAL A 29 15.63 4.03 16.38
N GLY A 30 15.77 3.26 17.45
CA GLY A 30 15.21 1.92 17.53
C GLY A 30 13.70 1.90 17.33
N THR A 31 13.01 2.85 17.95
CA THR A 31 11.55 3.00 17.77
C THR A 31 11.19 3.34 16.33
N LEU A 32 11.96 4.26 15.69
CA LEU A 32 11.77 4.61 14.29
C LEU A 32 12.01 3.43 13.36
N GLU A 33 13.06 2.65 13.61
CA GLU A 33 13.35 1.44 12.84
C GLU A 33 12.21 0.43 12.89
N THR A 34 11.65 0.23 14.08
CA THR A 34 10.51 -0.66 14.29
C THR A 34 9.28 -0.16 13.52
N ARG A 35 9.02 1.15 13.59
CA ARG A 35 7.91 1.78 12.87
C ARG A 35 8.10 1.69 11.37
N PHE A 36 9.32 1.88 10.91
CA PHE A 36 9.65 1.79 9.49
C PHE A 36 9.43 0.39 8.96
N SER A 37 9.88 -0.63 9.71
CA SER A 37 9.65 -2.04 9.35
C SER A 37 8.16 -2.37 9.30
N ALA A 38 7.38 -1.83 10.22
CA ALA A 38 5.93 -2.01 10.22
C ALA A 38 5.28 -1.36 9.00
N LEU A 39 5.74 -0.16 8.61
CA LEU A 39 5.29 0.52 7.41
C LEU A 39 5.63 -0.25 6.14
N GLU A 40 6.83 -0.80 6.06
CA GLU A 40 7.24 -1.63 4.92
C GLU A 40 6.33 -2.84 4.76
N ARG A 41 6.00 -3.51 5.86
CA ARG A 41 5.07 -4.65 5.83
C ARG A 41 3.67 -4.24 5.39
N ARG A 42 3.19 -3.10 5.86
CA ARG A 42 1.89 -2.56 5.45
C ARG A 42 1.88 -2.21 3.97
N PHE A 43 2.98 -1.64 3.50
CA PHE A 43 3.13 -1.28 2.10
C PHE A 43 3.11 -2.52 1.20
N SER A 44 3.85 -3.56 1.59
CA SER A 44 3.86 -4.84 0.87
C SER A 44 2.47 -5.48 0.85
N ALA A 45 1.76 -5.43 1.97
CA ALA A 45 0.39 -5.93 2.06
C ALA A 45 -0.55 -5.16 1.12
N LEU A 46 -0.40 -3.83 1.04
CA LEU A 46 -1.17 -2.99 0.12
C LEU A 46 -0.86 -3.32 -1.33
N GLU A 47 0.40 -3.52 -1.68
CA GLU A 47 0.80 -3.92 -3.02
C GLU A 47 0.14 -5.23 -3.43
N ASN A 48 0.14 -6.21 -2.52
CA ASN A 48 -0.49 -7.51 -2.77
C ASN A 48 -2.00 -7.37 -2.95
N ARG A 49 -2.64 -6.53 -2.15
CA ARG A 49 -4.08 -6.24 -2.28
C ARG A 49 -4.38 -5.55 -3.60
N PHE A 50 -3.53 -4.64 -4.00
CA PHE A 50 -3.66 -3.91 -5.26
C PHE A 50 -3.56 -4.86 -6.44
N SER A 51 -2.57 -5.76 -6.42
CA SER A 51 -2.43 -6.80 -7.45
C SER A 51 -3.65 -7.72 -7.52
N GLY A 52 -4.21 -8.06 -6.37
CA GLY A 52 -5.44 -8.85 -6.29
C GLY A 52 -6.63 -8.12 -6.90
N LEU A 53 -6.74 -6.80 -6.68
CA LEU A 53 -7.78 -5.97 -7.27
C LEU A 53 -7.62 -5.86 -8.79
N GLU A 54 -6.40 -5.71 -9.27
CA GLU A 54 -6.12 -5.69 -10.72
C GLU A 54 -6.55 -7.00 -11.37
N ALA A 55 -6.23 -8.14 -10.76
CA ALA A 55 -6.65 -9.45 -11.26
C ALA A 55 -8.17 -9.57 -11.29
N ARG A 56 -8.86 -9.04 -10.29
CA ARG A 56 -10.33 -9.03 -10.24
C ARG A 56 -10.91 -8.15 -11.34
N MET A 57 -10.31 -6.99 -11.58
CA MET A 57 -10.75 -6.10 -12.65
C MET A 57 -10.58 -6.76 -14.01
N ASP A 58 -9.47 -7.44 -14.25
CA ASP A 58 -9.24 -8.18 -15.49
C ASP A 58 -10.29 -9.27 -15.68
N ALA A 59 -10.62 -9.98 -14.62
CA ALA A 59 -11.67 -11.02 -14.67
C ALA A 59 -13.04 -10.42 -14.97
N ILE A 60 -13.35 -9.26 -14.40
CA ILE A 60 -14.61 -8.54 -14.68
C ILE A 60 -14.65 -8.09 -16.13
N GLU A 61 -13.56 -7.54 -16.66
CA GLU A 61 -13.46 -7.12 -18.06
C GLU A 61 -13.70 -8.29 -19.02
N GLU A 62 -13.11 -9.46 -18.73
CA GLU A 62 -13.34 -10.67 -19.50
C GLU A 62 -14.80 -11.11 -19.49
N ARG A 63 -15.43 -11.05 -18.31
CA ARG A 63 -16.85 -11.37 -18.16
C ARG A 63 -17.72 -10.40 -18.95
N MET A 64 -17.40 -9.12 -18.89
CA MET A 64 -18.12 -8.10 -19.64
C MET A 64 -18.00 -8.33 -21.14
N GLY A 65 -16.80 -8.66 -21.62
CA GLY A 65 -16.57 -9.00 -23.02
C GLY A 65 -17.43 -10.19 -23.47
N ARG A 66 -17.49 -11.22 -22.64
CA ARG A 66 -18.34 -12.41 -22.95
C ARG A 66 -19.83 -12.05 -22.94
N MET A 67 -20.25 -11.19 -22.02
CA MET A 67 -21.63 -10.72 -21.97
C MET A 67 -21.99 -9.90 -23.20
N GLU A 68 -21.10 -9.02 -23.63
CA GLU A 68 -21.29 -8.23 -24.85
C GLU A 68 -21.44 -9.13 -26.08
N ASP A 69 -20.60 -10.19 -26.18
CA ASP A 69 -20.70 -11.16 -27.26
C ASP A 69 -22.02 -11.90 -27.23
N ARG A 70 -22.50 -12.31 -26.08
CA ARG A 70 -23.80 -12.96 -25.91
C ARG A 70 -24.94 -12.02 -26.29
N MET A 71 -24.87 -10.78 -25.87
CA MET A 71 -25.88 -9.78 -26.23
C MET A 71 -25.90 -9.53 -27.73
N GLY A 72 -24.73 -9.47 -28.36
CA GLY A 72 -24.63 -9.35 -29.80
C GLY A 72 -25.30 -10.49 -30.52
N ARG A 73 -25.08 -11.74 -30.08
CA ARG A 73 -25.72 -12.94 -30.63
C ARG A 73 -27.21 -12.91 -30.44
N LEU A 74 -27.67 -12.52 -29.25
CA LEU A 74 -29.11 -12.41 -28.96
C LEU A 74 -29.77 -11.37 -29.83
N LEU A 75 -29.15 -10.23 -30.02
CA LEU A 75 -29.67 -9.17 -30.91
C LEU A 75 -29.75 -9.65 -32.35
N SER A 76 -28.72 -10.37 -32.82
CA SER A 76 -28.75 -10.94 -34.16
C SER A 76 -29.89 -11.93 -34.33
N LEU A 77 -30.15 -12.77 -33.33
CA LEU A 77 -31.28 -13.71 -33.34
C LEU A 77 -32.62 -12.99 -33.35
N VAL A 78 -32.76 -11.97 -32.54
CA VAL A 78 -34.01 -11.17 -32.48
C VAL A 78 -34.26 -10.47 -33.82
N VAL A 79 -33.25 -9.90 -34.43
CA VAL A 79 -33.36 -9.26 -35.76
C VAL A 79 -33.77 -10.30 -36.83
N ARG A 80 -33.18 -11.48 -36.82
CA ARG A 80 -33.54 -12.56 -37.76
C ARG A 80 -34.98 -13.00 -37.56
N ILE A 81 -35.45 -13.15 -36.36
CA ILE A 81 -36.82 -13.50 -36.05
C ILE A 81 -37.76 -12.41 -36.54
N ALA A 82 -37.44 -11.13 -36.26
CA ALA A 82 -38.24 -10.00 -36.71
C ALA A 82 -38.31 -9.93 -38.24
N GLU A 83 -37.18 -10.15 -38.94
CA GLU A 83 -37.13 -10.18 -40.40
C GLU A 83 -38.00 -11.29 -40.97
N ARG A 84 -37.97 -12.48 -40.37
CA ARG A 84 -38.83 -13.60 -40.80
C ARG A 84 -40.30 -13.27 -40.62
N GLN A 85 -40.66 -12.67 -39.49
CA GLN A 85 -42.05 -12.27 -39.26
C GLN A 85 -42.50 -11.14 -40.17
N GLY A 86 -41.63 -10.20 -40.42
CA GLY A 86 -41.89 -9.08 -41.32
C GLY A 86 -42.08 -9.52 -42.78
N VAL A 87 -41.35 -10.56 -43.23
CA VAL A 87 -41.48 -11.09 -44.58
C VAL A 87 -42.83 -11.78 -44.80
N HIS A 88 -43.44 -12.29 -43.75
CA HIS A 88 -44.74 -12.98 -43.86
C HIS A 88 -45.93 -12.04 -43.79
N GLU A 89 -45.70 -10.81 -43.42
CA GLU A 89 -46.74 -9.77 -43.46
C GLU A 89 -46.77 -9.11 -44.82
#